data_6aa3854d9f7e5078f33e9eeb0e97a73d
#
_entry.id   6aa3854d9f7e5078f33e9eeb0e97a73d
#
_cell.length_a   1.000
_cell.length_b   1.000
_cell.length_c   1.000
_cell.angle_alpha   90.00
_cell.angle_beta   90.00
_cell.angle_gamma   90.00
#
_symmetry.space_group_name_H-M   'P 1'
#
loop_
_entity.id
_entity.type
_entity.pdbx_description
1 polymer ?
#
loop_
_entity_poly.entity_id
_entity_poly.type
_entity_poly.pdbx_seq_one_letter_code
_entity_poly.pdbx_strand_id
1 'polypeptide(L)'
;MTVRLELPFTVTTWDVVPDEPPTEDAPDTGRVVLAKTYAGEDLNGIATGHALMTRGEKGASYVAQERIVGTLRGRYGSFVLEHGASMGEGQETVMHASIVAGSGTGALAGISGTGLVEHELLTLEADLPGW
;
A
#
# COMPACT_ATOMS: atom_id res chain seq x y z
N MET A 1 -7.79 12.33 17.34
CA MET A 1 -6.68 13.23 16.91
C MET A 1 -5.91 12.58 15.79
N THR A 2 -5.68 13.29 14.72
CA THR A 2 -4.86 12.78 13.61
C THR A 2 -3.39 12.84 13.95
N VAL A 3 -2.70 11.75 13.71
CA VAL A 3 -1.26 11.62 13.97
C VAL A 3 -0.55 11.32 12.66
N ARG A 4 0.54 12.05 12.39
CA ARG A 4 1.41 11.76 11.25
C ARG A 4 2.40 10.66 11.62
N LEU A 5 2.42 9.61 10.84
CA LEU A 5 3.30 8.46 11.03
C LEU A 5 4.21 8.28 9.81
N GLU A 6 5.47 8.02 10.06
CA GLU A 6 6.44 7.63 9.02
C GLU A 6 6.86 6.20 9.32
N LEU A 7 6.46 5.27 8.45
CA LEU A 7 6.54 3.84 8.70
C LEU A 7 7.44 3.19 7.62
N PRO A 8 8.74 3.03 7.92
CA PRO A 8 9.64 2.38 6.99
C PRO A 8 9.33 0.89 6.86
N PHE A 9 9.53 0.36 5.66
CA PHE A 9 9.31 -1.06 5.37
C PHE A 9 10.36 -1.59 4.42
N THR A 10 10.49 -2.91 4.40
CA THR A 10 11.29 -3.65 3.44
C THR A 10 10.37 -4.57 2.64
N VAL A 11 10.50 -4.57 1.33
CA VAL A 11 9.76 -5.51 0.47
C VAL A 11 10.45 -6.88 0.56
N THR A 12 9.71 -7.88 0.99
CA THR A 12 10.23 -9.25 1.17
C THR A 12 9.73 -10.21 0.09
N THR A 13 8.63 -9.89 -0.58
CA THR A 13 8.10 -10.65 -1.71
C THR A 13 7.61 -9.69 -2.77
N TRP A 14 7.98 -9.96 -4.01
CA TRP A 14 7.49 -9.22 -5.16
C TRP A 14 7.46 -10.17 -6.36
N ASP A 15 6.34 -10.89 -6.52
CA ASP A 15 6.18 -11.90 -7.56
C ASP A 15 5.19 -11.41 -8.60
N VAL A 16 5.68 -11.19 -9.82
CA VAL A 16 4.87 -10.74 -10.94
C VAL A 16 4.30 -11.94 -11.67
N VAL A 17 2.99 -11.93 -11.87
CA VAL A 17 2.28 -12.89 -12.71
C VAL A 17 1.80 -12.11 -13.93
N PRO A 18 2.51 -12.18 -15.05
CA PRO A 18 2.16 -11.42 -16.25
C PRO A 18 0.92 -11.97 -16.93
N ASP A 19 0.14 -11.07 -17.50
CA ASP A 19 -0.95 -11.45 -18.41
C ASP A 19 -0.37 -11.64 -19.82
N GLU A 20 -1.03 -12.45 -20.61
CA GLU A 20 -0.67 -12.59 -22.01
C GLU A 20 -1.23 -11.39 -22.78
N PRO A 21 -0.38 -10.64 -23.52
CA PRO A 21 -0.86 -9.46 -24.22
C PRO A 21 -1.74 -9.86 -25.43
N PRO A 22 -2.82 -9.10 -25.70
CA PRO A 22 -3.69 -9.37 -26.83
C PRO A 22 -3.03 -9.08 -28.18
N THR A 23 -2.04 -8.19 -28.20
CA THR A 23 -1.26 -7.82 -29.39
C THR A 23 0.18 -7.52 -28.98
N GLU A 24 1.11 -7.54 -29.95
CA GLU A 24 2.53 -7.29 -29.66
C GLU A 24 2.81 -5.87 -29.16
N ASP A 25 1.99 -4.92 -29.52
CA ASP A 25 2.17 -3.51 -29.17
C ASP A 25 1.36 -3.09 -27.92
N ALA A 26 0.63 -4.01 -27.33
CA ALA A 26 -0.09 -3.72 -26.10
C ALA A 26 0.88 -3.51 -24.94
N PRO A 27 0.57 -2.60 -23.99
CA PRO A 27 1.36 -2.49 -22.78
C PRO A 27 1.30 -3.77 -21.96
N ASP A 28 2.31 -4.00 -21.16
CA ASP A 28 2.33 -5.13 -20.24
C ASP A 28 1.34 -4.88 -19.10
N THR A 29 0.55 -5.91 -18.80
CA THR A 29 -0.28 -5.92 -17.60
C THR A 29 0.02 -7.16 -16.79
N GLY A 30 -0.32 -7.13 -15.53
CA GLY A 30 -0.07 -8.27 -14.67
C GLY A 30 -0.57 -8.06 -13.25
N ARG A 31 -0.43 -9.13 -12.49
CA ARG A 31 -0.74 -9.15 -11.06
C ARG A 31 0.58 -9.31 -10.30
N VAL A 32 0.68 -8.65 -9.17
CA VAL A 32 1.82 -8.78 -8.26
C VAL A 32 1.34 -9.36 -6.95
N VAL A 33 2.04 -10.39 -6.47
CA VAL A 33 1.90 -10.89 -5.10
C VAL A 33 3.02 -10.24 -4.29
N LEU A 34 2.68 -9.52 -3.25
CA LEU A 34 3.67 -8.76 -2.49
C LEU A 34 3.58 -9.02 -0.99
N ALA A 35 4.72 -8.87 -0.34
CA ALA A 35 4.82 -8.86 1.11
C ALA A 35 5.88 -7.85 1.53
N LYS A 36 5.64 -7.26 2.70
CA LYS A 36 6.53 -6.27 3.30
C LYS A 36 6.70 -6.56 4.77
N THR A 37 7.85 -6.16 5.32
CA THR A 37 8.10 -6.19 6.75
C THR A 37 8.27 -4.75 7.24
N TYR A 38 7.53 -4.41 8.28
CA TYR A 38 7.70 -3.18 9.03
C TYR A 38 8.45 -3.50 10.32
N ALA A 39 9.58 -2.83 10.54
CA ALA A 39 10.42 -3.04 11.71
C ALA A 39 10.90 -1.69 12.22
N GLY A 40 9.97 -0.87 12.67
CA GLY A 40 10.24 0.48 13.14
C GLY A 40 9.73 0.72 14.55
N GLU A 41 9.92 1.92 15.04
CA GLU A 41 9.46 2.30 16.38
C GLU A 41 7.94 2.35 16.48
N ASP A 42 7.28 2.86 15.45
CA ASP A 42 5.83 3.03 15.46
C ASP A 42 5.07 1.80 15.00
N LEU A 43 5.60 1.08 14.03
CA LEU A 43 4.93 -0.12 13.49
C LEU A 43 5.92 -1.28 13.35
N ASN A 44 5.56 -2.40 13.96
CA ASN A 44 6.21 -3.68 13.75
C ASN A 44 5.17 -4.67 13.27
N GLY A 45 5.39 -5.24 12.08
CA GLY A 45 4.42 -6.15 11.51
C GLY A 45 4.76 -6.57 10.10
N ILE A 46 3.80 -7.25 9.50
CA ILE A 46 3.91 -7.80 8.15
C ILE A 46 2.71 -7.34 7.35
N ALA A 47 2.96 -6.95 6.11
CA ALA A 47 1.91 -6.67 5.14
C ALA A 47 1.95 -7.72 4.04
N THR A 48 0.78 -8.19 3.63
CA THR A 48 0.63 -9.08 2.48
C THR A 48 -0.49 -8.56 1.59
N GLY A 49 -0.33 -8.68 0.29
CA GLY A 49 -1.35 -8.17 -0.61
C GLY A 49 -1.08 -8.45 -2.07
N HIS A 50 -1.87 -7.80 -2.88
CA HIS A 50 -1.83 -7.94 -4.33
C HIS A 50 -1.93 -6.57 -4.98
N ALA A 51 -1.31 -6.45 -6.16
CA ALA A 51 -1.44 -5.28 -7.01
C ALA A 51 -1.80 -5.72 -8.43
N LEU A 52 -2.51 -4.86 -9.13
CA LEU A 52 -2.68 -4.92 -10.57
C LEU A 52 -1.84 -3.82 -11.17
N MET A 53 -1.12 -4.12 -12.24
CA MET A 53 -0.19 -3.17 -12.84
C MET A 53 -0.31 -3.13 -14.35
N THR A 54 -0.01 -1.96 -14.90
CA THR A 54 0.17 -1.73 -16.33
C THR A 54 1.47 -0.98 -16.54
N ARG A 55 2.26 -1.41 -17.50
CA ARG A 55 3.51 -0.74 -17.88
C ARG A 55 3.62 -0.63 -19.38
N GLY A 56 3.75 0.57 -19.91
CA GLY A 56 3.95 0.84 -21.31
C GLY A 56 5.03 1.89 -21.54
N GLU A 57 5.28 2.23 -22.80
CA GLU A 57 6.28 3.25 -23.15
C GLU A 57 5.90 4.64 -22.66
N LYS A 58 4.61 4.95 -22.60
CA LYS A 58 4.12 6.29 -22.31
C LYS A 58 3.51 6.46 -20.94
N GLY A 59 3.45 5.40 -20.17
CA GLY A 59 2.88 5.48 -18.85
C GLY A 59 2.88 4.17 -18.13
N ALA A 60 2.56 4.24 -16.83
CA ALA A 60 2.46 3.09 -15.96
C ALA A 60 1.46 3.40 -14.86
N SER A 61 0.86 2.35 -14.33
CA SER A 61 -0.06 2.50 -13.22
C SER A 61 -0.11 1.21 -12.40
N TYR A 62 -0.44 1.34 -11.12
CA TYR A 62 -0.79 0.20 -10.30
C TYR A 62 -1.88 0.57 -9.30
N VAL A 63 -2.64 -0.42 -8.87
CA VAL A 63 -3.55 -0.35 -7.74
C VAL A 63 -3.32 -1.57 -6.86
N ALA A 64 -3.29 -1.36 -5.55
CA ALA A 64 -2.95 -2.42 -4.60
C ALA A 64 -3.84 -2.38 -3.37
N GLN A 65 -3.99 -3.54 -2.73
CA GLN A 65 -4.49 -3.65 -1.37
C GLN A 65 -3.54 -4.55 -0.58
N GLU A 66 -3.24 -4.13 0.65
CA GLU A 66 -2.37 -4.85 1.56
C GLU A 66 -3.04 -4.94 2.92
N ARG A 67 -3.00 -6.13 3.53
CA ARG A 67 -3.37 -6.30 4.93
C ARG A 67 -2.12 -6.18 5.76
N ILE A 68 -2.11 -5.22 6.67
CA ILE A 68 -1.02 -5.00 7.62
C ILE A 68 -1.45 -5.59 8.94
N VAL A 69 -0.65 -6.52 9.48
CA VAL A 69 -0.88 -7.16 10.77
C VAL A 69 0.31 -6.87 11.65
N GLY A 70 0.09 -6.26 12.78
CA GLY A 70 1.19 -5.93 13.67
C GLY A 70 0.81 -5.03 14.82
N THR A 71 1.84 -4.46 15.43
CA THR A 71 1.71 -3.56 16.57
C THR A 71 2.02 -2.14 16.13
N LEU A 72 1.02 -1.28 16.24
CA LEU A 72 1.11 0.15 15.92
C LEU A 72 1.04 0.95 17.23
N ARG A 73 2.17 1.55 17.61
CA ARG A 73 2.28 2.31 18.86
C ARG A 73 1.67 1.57 20.06
N GLY A 74 2.07 0.29 20.23
CA GLY A 74 1.65 -0.54 21.35
C GLY A 74 0.31 -1.22 21.17
N ARG A 75 -0.41 -1.01 20.06
CA ARG A 75 -1.72 -1.61 19.82
C ARG A 75 -1.62 -2.67 18.74
N TYR A 76 -1.98 -3.89 19.07
CA TYR A 76 -1.94 -5.02 18.14
C TYR A 76 -3.25 -5.20 17.42
N GLY A 77 -3.16 -5.42 16.12
CA GLY A 77 -4.30 -5.71 15.29
C GLY A 77 -3.93 -5.72 13.82
N SER A 78 -4.92 -5.50 12.98
CA SER A 78 -4.71 -5.44 11.53
C SER A 78 -5.60 -4.39 10.90
N PHE A 79 -5.24 -3.96 9.71
CA PHE A 79 -6.07 -3.11 8.86
C PHE A 79 -5.65 -3.28 7.41
N VAL A 80 -6.51 -2.84 6.50
CA VAL A 80 -6.23 -2.90 5.07
C VAL A 80 -5.92 -1.49 4.56
N LEU A 81 -4.81 -1.41 3.85
CA LEU A 81 -4.40 -0.20 3.14
C LEU A 81 -4.66 -0.42 1.64
N GLU A 82 -5.36 0.51 1.01
CA GLU A 82 -5.42 0.58 -0.44
C GLU A 82 -4.52 1.69 -0.93
N HIS A 83 -3.82 1.49 -2.04
CA HIS A 83 -2.99 2.53 -2.62
C HIS A 83 -2.77 2.31 -4.10
N GLY A 84 -2.31 3.36 -4.76
CA GLY A 84 -2.03 3.29 -6.16
C GLY A 84 -1.26 4.50 -6.65
N ALA A 85 -0.77 4.40 -7.85
CA ALA A 85 -0.11 5.49 -8.54
C ALA A 85 -0.34 5.36 -10.04
N SER A 86 -0.41 6.50 -10.70
CA SER A 86 -0.54 6.56 -12.15
C SER A 86 0.38 7.66 -12.65
N MET A 87 1.19 7.35 -13.64
CA MET A 87 2.09 8.30 -14.28
C MET A 87 2.02 8.16 -15.78
N GLY A 88 2.15 9.26 -16.48
CA GLY A 88 2.11 9.27 -17.93
C GLY A 88 2.90 10.42 -18.52
N GLU A 89 3.33 10.22 -19.75
CA GLU A 89 4.03 11.26 -20.51
C GLU A 89 3.13 12.48 -20.67
N GLY A 90 3.64 13.65 -20.24
CA GLY A 90 2.89 14.89 -20.29
C GLY A 90 1.79 15.05 -19.25
N GLN A 91 1.72 14.15 -18.27
CA GLN A 91 0.72 14.17 -17.20
C GLN A 91 1.40 14.24 -15.85
N GLU A 92 0.72 14.81 -14.86
CA GLU A 92 1.19 14.76 -13.48
C GLU A 92 1.04 13.36 -12.92
N THR A 93 2.01 12.94 -12.11
CA THR A 93 1.90 11.70 -11.35
C THR A 93 0.83 11.86 -10.29
N VAL A 94 -0.10 10.91 -10.24
CA VAL A 94 -1.16 10.86 -9.23
C VAL A 94 -0.89 9.69 -8.31
N MET A 95 -0.85 9.95 -7.01
CA MET A 95 -0.63 8.93 -5.98
C MET A 95 -1.70 9.05 -4.91
N HIS A 96 -2.12 7.92 -4.36
CA HIS A 96 -3.06 7.90 -3.23
C HIS A 96 -2.78 6.72 -2.34
N ALA A 97 -3.14 6.86 -1.09
CA ALA A 97 -3.23 5.74 -0.15
C ALA A 97 -4.29 6.07 0.90
N SER A 98 -5.06 5.07 1.29
CA SER A 98 -6.04 5.22 2.36
C SER A 98 -6.25 3.92 3.10
N ILE A 99 -6.55 4.03 4.39
CA ILE A 99 -6.98 2.90 5.19
C ILE A 99 -8.44 2.62 4.84
N VAL A 100 -8.75 1.37 4.50
CA VAL A 100 -10.13 0.99 4.16
C VAL A 100 -10.99 1.10 5.42
N ALA A 101 -12.06 1.89 5.33
CA ALA A 101 -12.97 2.09 6.46
C ALA A 101 -13.54 0.76 6.94
N GLY A 102 -13.53 0.55 8.24
CA GLY A 102 -14.04 -0.69 8.84
C GLY A 102 -13.10 -1.89 8.77
N SER A 103 -11.91 -1.72 8.22
CA SER A 103 -10.96 -2.82 8.09
C SER A 103 -10.12 -3.08 9.36
N GLY A 104 -10.11 -2.16 10.31
CA GLY A 104 -9.35 -2.31 11.54
C GLY A 104 -9.86 -3.42 12.43
N THR A 105 -8.96 -4.21 13.00
CA THR A 105 -9.29 -5.30 13.92
C THR A 105 -8.48 -5.21 15.20
N GLY A 106 -8.93 -5.91 16.24
CA GLY A 106 -8.25 -5.91 17.53
C GLY A 106 -8.16 -4.52 18.13
N ALA A 107 -7.00 -4.15 18.61
CA ALA A 107 -6.77 -2.82 19.18
C ALA A 107 -6.66 -1.72 18.11
N LEU A 108 -6.73 -2.08 16.83
CA LEU A 108 -6.76 -1.15 15.71
C LEU A 108 -8.16 -0.95 15.14
N ALA A 109 -9.19 -1.48 15.80
CA ALA A 109 -10.58 -1.25 15.39
C ALA A 109 -10.87 0.26 15.36
N GLY A 110 -11.51 0.70 14.27
CA GLY A 110 -11.85 2.12 14.09
C GLY A 110 -10.75 2.98 13.49
N ILE A 111 -9.60 2.38 13.14
CA ILE A 111 -8.52 3.14 12.50
C ILE A 111 -8.97 3.70 11.15
N SER A 112 -8.57 4.94 10.89
CA SER A 112 -8.82 5.62 9.62
C SER A 112 -7.61 6.45 9.22
N GLY A 113 -7.53 6.83 7.97
CA GLY A 113 -6.46 7.71 7.55
C GLY A 113 -6.16 7.64 6.07
N THR A 114 -5.30 8.56 5.66
CA THR A 114 -4.79 8.65 4.29
C THR A 114 -3.27 8.77 4.32
N GLY A 115 -2.62 8.55 3.19
CA GLY A 115 -1.19 8.68 3.15
C GLY A 115 -0.60 8.51 1.77
N LEU A 116 0.66 8.16 1.74
CA LEU A 116 1.43 7.91 0.54
C LEU A 116 2.35 6.71 0.76
N VAL A 117 2.45 5.87 -0.26
CA VAL A 117 3.43 4.80 -0.31
C VAL A 117 4.52 5.23 -1.27
N GLU A 118 5.69 5.47 -0.73
CA GLU A 118 6.87 5.85 -1.50
C GLU A 118 7.95 4.77 -1.35
N HIS A 119 9.14 5.04 -1.83
CA HIS A 119 10.20 4.05 -1.78
C HIS A 119 10.55 3.70 -0.32
N GLU A 120 10.23 2.46 0.09
CA GLU A 120 10.50 1.90 1.42
C GLU A 120 9.91 2.71 2.59
N LEU A 121 8.90 3.55 2.32
CA LEU A 121 8.28 4.38 3.35
C LEU A 121 6.78 4.54 3.10
N LEU A 122 5.99 4.19 4.12
CA LEU A 122 4.57 4.54 4.19
C LEU A 122 4.42 5.73 5.12
N THR A 123 3.89 6.83 4.60
CA THR A 123 3.52 7.98 5.42
C THR A 123 2.01 7.97 5.59
N LEU A 124 1.54 8.01 6.83
CA LEU A 124 0.11 8.06 7.15
C LEU A 124 -0.24 9.29 7.97
N GLU A 125 -1.38 9.87 7.64
CA GLU A 125 -2.12 10.76 8.51
C GLU A 125 -3.27 9.92 9.07
N ALA A 126 -3.13 9.42 10.29
CA ALA A 126 -4.03 8.40 10.82
C ALA A 126 -4.71 8.85 12.10
N ASP A 127 -5.91 8.33 12.30
CA ASP A 127 -6.69 8.51 13.52
C ASP A 127 -7.16 7.15 14.03
N LEU A 128 -7.17 7.02 15.34
CA LEU A 128 -7.57 5.80 16.02
C LEU A 128 -8.30 6.19 17.31
N PRO A 129 -9.40 5.50 17.66
CA PRO A 129 -10.09 5.78 18.91
C PRO A 129 -9.13 5.80 20.11
N GLY A 130 -9.14 6.90 20.87
CA GLY A 130 -8.25 7.10 21.99
C GLY A 130 -6.96 7.86 21.68
N TRP A 131 -6.78 8.24 20.44
CA TRP A 131 -5.65 9.09 20.04
C TRP A 131 -5.95 10.57 20.18
#